data_8f553d70570491839fac01f4df13034e
#
_entry.id   8f553d70570491839fac01f4df13034e
#
_cell.length_a   1.000
_cell.length_b   1.000
_cell.length_c   1.000
_cell.angle_alpha   90.00
_cell.angle_beta   90.00
_cell.angle_gamma   90.00
#
_symmetry.space_group_name_H-M   'P 1'
#
loop_
_entity.id
_entity.type
_entity.pdbx_description
1 polymer ?
#
loop_
_entity_poly.entity_id
_entity_poly.type
_entity_poly.pdbx_seq_one_letter_code
_entity_poly.pdbx_strand_id
1 'polypeptide(L)'
;MTSSRQQQDIGAWIIVGFCFLALAVSFSARSSLSLIMEPMEKELGWSRTTTSAAASLAQIFMAAAAPIVGNMVDRFGARFLLSSGLAAVGGGVVLAAGAHTSWQFYLSYSVIAGIGFGTAATHVVSTVVSLNFTARRGLAVGIATAGATGGQLVVIPILARVLEHTDWRTSYVAIGISALALAPVVFLLIRPRAADIAARQERRADSAPMSERLSFLLRSPTFHLLFWSYFICGITTSGVIEAHLIPYSVFCGFPVATSSDAFGLLMAFNLGGMVLAGWLSDRMNRPLLLGAIYILRGLSFIILMFIAGDPALLVTFAVMFGVFDYSTVPVTASLAASHLGLKIMGLTMGMLTAGHALGAAVGAQMGGVLFDLLATYQWTWIVALITALLAGVLCFAIRENRERGWLVPATA
;
A
#
# COMPACT_ATOMS: atom_id res chain seq x y z
N MET A 1 20.75 15.63 -33.29
CA MET A 1 20.91 15.28 -31.87
C MET A 1 19.70 15.60 -30.99
N THR A 2 18.79 16.47 -31.35
CA THR A 2 17.57 16.84 -30.59
C THR A 2 16.44 15.81 -30.68
N SER A 3 16.24 15.16 -31.84
CA SER A 3 15.16 14.17 -32.01
C SER A 3 15.34 12.88 -31.22
N SER A 4 16.58 12.39 -31.02
CA SER A 4 16.87 11.18 -30.27
C SER A 4 16.68 11.36 -28.74
N ARG A 5 17.01 12.53 -28.19
CA ARG A 5 16.73 12.87 -26.78
C ARG A 5 15.23 13.00 -26.52
N GLN A 6 14.50 13.65 -27.43
CA GLN A 6 13.05 13.84 -27.30
C GLN A 6 12.29 12.49 -27.39
N GLN A 7 12.71 11.57 -28.26
CA GLN A 7 12.15 10.23 -28.34
C GLN A 7 12.48 9.39 -27.10
N GLN A 8 13.68 9.55 -26.50
CA GLN A 8 14.03 8.88 -25.23
C GLN A 8 13.19 9.38 -24.06
N ASP A 9 12.89 10.69 -24.02
CA ASP A 9 12.04 11.26 -22.97
C ASP A 9 10.59 10.75 -23.07
N ILE A 10 10.02 10.68 -24.26
CA ILE A 10 8.64 10.17 -24.47
C ILE A 10 8.55 8.70 -24.04
N GLY A 11 9.51 7.86 -24.44
CA GLY A 11 9.54 6.45 -24.06
C GLY A 11 9.62 6.23 -22.55
N ALA A 12 10.37 7.06 -21.83
CA ALA A 12 10.47 7.01 -20.37
C ALA A 12 9.14 7.41 -19.68
N TRP A 13 8.43 8.44 -20.19
CA TRP A 13 7.12 8.83 -19.66
C TRP A 13 6.01 7.81 -19.95
N ILE A 14 6.08 7.09 -21.06
CA ILE A 14 5.20 5.94 -21.33
C ILE A 14 5.37 4.86 -20.26
N ILE A 15 6.62 4.56 -19.85
CA ILE A 15 6.89 3.63 -18.76
C ILE A 15 6.25 4.10 -17.44
N VAL A 16 6.33 5.40 -17.13
CA VAL A 16 5.66 6.00 -15.96
C VAL A 16 4.16 5.77 -16.00
N GLY A 17 3.53 6.00 -17.16
CA GLY A 17 2.09 5.77 -17.35
C GLY A 17 1.69 4.31 -17.12
N PHE A 18 2.46 3.34 -17.65
CA PHE A 18 2.17 1.92 -17.40
C PHE A 18 2.47 1.47 -15.97
N CYS A 19 3.48 2.04 -15.32
CA CYS A 19 3.73 1.84 -13.89
C CYS A 19 2.59 2.38 -13.03
N PHE A 20 2.06 3.57 -13.38
CA PHE A 20 0.86 4.13 -12.74
C PHE A 20 -0.34 3.18 -12.88
N LEU A 21 -0.64 2.72 -14.11
CA LEU A 21 -1.75 1.80 -14.37
C LEU A 21 -1.57 0.45 -13.65
N ALA A 22 -0.34 -0.08 -13.59
CA ALA A 22 -0.04 -1.32 -12.89
C ALA A 22 -0.37 -1.22 -11.39
N LEU A 23 0.03 -0.12 -10.74
CA LEU A 23 -0.31 0.12 -9.34
C LEU A 23 -1.81 0.41 -9.17
N ALA A 24 -2.41 1.18 -10.08
CA ALA A 24 -3.84 1.49 -10.06
C ALA A 24 -4.67 0.21 -10.04
N VAL A 25 -4.40 -0.73 -10.94
CA VAL A 25 -5.11 -2.00 -11.01
C VAL A 25 -4.80 -2.90 -9.81
N SER A 26 -3.53 -3.03 -9.42
CA SER A 26 -3.11 -3.89 -8.31
C SER A 26 -3.72 -3.45 -6.98
N PHE A 27 -3.66 -2.16 -6.66
CA PHE A 27 -4.21 -1.62 -5.42
C PHE A 27 -5.73 -1.61 -5.40
N SER A 28 -6.39 -1.33 -6.53
CA SER A 28 -7.84 -1.42 -6.65
C SER A 28 -8.33 -2.85 -6.51
N ALA A 29 -7.64 -3.84 -7.08
CA ALA A 29 -7.96 -5.25 -6.92
C ALA A 29 -7.84 -5.71 -5.45
N ARG A 30 -6.87 -5.17 -4.71
CA ARG A 30 -6.75 -5.43 -3.27
C ARG A 30 -7.90 -4.82 -2.47
N SER A 31 -8.19 -3.55 -2.71
CA SER A 31 -9.23 -2.83 -1.96
C SER A 31 -10.66 -3.22 -2.38
N SER A 32 -10.86 -3.84 -3.55
CA SER A 32 -12.18 -4.30 -3.99
C SER A 32 -12.78 -5.38 -3.09
N LEU A 33 -11.96 -6.09 -2.29
CA LEU A 33 -12.49 -7.06 -1.31
C LEU A 33 -13.42 -6.39 -0.30
N SER A 34 -13.10 -5.18 0.16
CA SER A 34 -13.96 -4.39 1.05
C SER A 34 -15.36 -4.13 0.43
N LEU A 35 -15.42 -3.93 -0.88
CA LEU A 35 -16.66 -3.68 -1.60
C LEU A 35 -17.54 -4.92 -1.72
N ILE A 36 -16.93 -6.10 -1.92
CA ILE A 36 -17.66 -7.35 -2.14
C ILE A 36 -17.89 -8.17 -0.87
N MET A 37 -17.36 -7.74 0.26
CA MET A 37 -17.41 -8.48 1.54
C MET A 37 -18.85 -8.84 1.91
N GLU A 38 -19.74 -7.86 1.93
CA GLU A 38 -21.15 -8.08 2.27
C GLU A 38 -21.91 -8.93 1.24
N PRO A 39 -21.80 -8.72 -0.09
CA PRO A 39 -22.36 -9.63 -1.09
C PRO A 39 -21.90 -11.08 -0.94
N MET A 40 -20.61 -11.30 -0.65
CA MET A 40 -20.08 -12.64 -0.41
C MET A 40 -20.66 -13.29 0.85
N GLU A 41 -20.77 -12.53 1.95
CA GLU A 41 -21.36 -13.01 3.19
C GLU A 41 -22.82 -13.44 2.98
N LYS A 42 -23.59 -12.68 2.22
CA LYS A 42 -24.99 -12.98 1.90
C LYS A 42 -25.14 -14.20 0.98
N GLU A 43 -24.29 -14.34 -0.04
CA GLU A 43 -24.39 -15.43 -1.03
C GLU A 43 -23.82 -16.74 -0.48
N LEU A 44 -22.67 -16.70 0.18
CA LEU A 44 -21.91 -17.90 0.58
C LEU A 44 -22.15 -18.29 2.04
N GLY A 45 -22.89 -17.48 2.81
CA GLY A 45 -23.13 -17.71 4.23
C GLY A 45 -21.87 -17.59 5.10
N TRP A 46 -20.85 -16.83 4.64
CA TRP A 46 -19.60 -16.66 5.38
C TRP A 46 -19.75 -15.59 6.46
N SER A 47 -19.00 -15.76 7.55
CA SER A 47 -18.91 -14.73 8.59
C SER A 47 -17.95 -13.61 8.15
N ARG A 48 -18.07 -12.46 8.79
CA ARG A 48 -17.16 -11.33 8.61
C ARG A 48 -15.71 -11.73 8.94
N THR A 49 -15.51 -12.56 9.95
CA THR A 49 -14.20 -13.17 10.28
C THR A 49 -13.63 -13.94 9.10
N THR A 50 -14.44 -14.75 8.41
CA THR A 50 -14.00 -15.56 7.27
C THR A 50 -13.59 -14.69 6.09
N THR A 51 -14.37 -13.68 5.76
CA THR A 51 -14.04 -12.75 4.66
C THR A 51 -12.85 -11.87 4.99
N SER A 52 -12.73 -11.39 6.23
CA SER A 52 -11.58 -10.62 6.70
C SER A 52 -10.30 -11.44 6.77
N ALA A 53 -10.40 -12.75 7.02
CA ALA A 53 -9.25 -13.65 6.97
C ALA A 53 -8.61 -13.70 5.58
N ALA A 54 -9.41 -13.55 4.51
CA ALA A 54 -8.86 -13.47 3.15
C ALA A 54 -7.97 -12.22 2.98
N ALA A 55 -8.40 -11.06 3.46
CA ALA A 55 -7.59 -9.84 3.46
C ALA A 55 -6.33 -10.01 4.30
N SER A 56 -6.47 -10.54 5.51
CA SER A 56 -5.37 -10.79 6.45
C SER A 56 -4.31 -11.71 5.85
N LEU A 57 -4.70 -12.85 5.32
CA LEU A 57 -3.80 -13.80 4.66
C LEU A 57 -3.12 -13.18 3.44
N ALA A 58 -3.84 -12.41 2.61
CA ALA A 58 -3.23 -11.72 1.47
C ALA A 58 -2.11 -10.77 1.91
N GLN A 59 -2.30 -10.04 3.01
CA GLN A 59 -1.28 -9.17 3.57
C GLN A 59 -0.08 -9.94 4.12
N ILE A 60 -0.29 -11.13 4.72
CA ILE A 60 0.80 -12.00 5.18
C ILE A 60 1.63 -12.50 3.99
N PHE A 61 0.98 -12.98 2.92
CA PHE A 61 1.69 -13.41 1.72
C PHE A 61 2.39 -12.25 1.01
N MET A 62 1.79 -11.06 1.00
CA MET A 62 2.44 -9.84 0.52
C MET A 62 3.68 -9.49 1.34
N ALA A 63 3.60 -9.56 2.68
CA ALA A 63 4.72 -9.30 3.58
C ALA A 63 5.86 -10.30 3.38
N ALA A 64 5.56 -11.57 3.20
CA ALA A 64 6.54 -12.61 2.93
C ALA A 64 7.19 -12.46 1.55
N ALA A 65 6.41 -12.04 0.54
CA ALA A 65 6.89 -11.83 -0.82
C ALA A 65 7.81 -10.60 -0.92
N ALA A 66 7.54 -9.51 -0.20
CA ALA A 66 8.21 -8.22 -0.36
C ALA A 66 9.76 -8.29 -0.27
N PRO A 67 10.40 -8.91 0.75
CA PRO A 67 11.85 -9.00 0.81
C PRO A 67 12.43 -9.91 -0.28
N ILE A 68 11.72 -10.98 -0.67
CA ILE A 68 12.11 -11.89 -1.75
C ILE A 68 12.10 -11.16 -3.08
N VAL A 69 11.02 -10.44 -3.36
CA VAL A 69 10.82 -9.64 -4.58
C VAL A 69 11.86 -8.52 -4.66
N GLY A 70 12.17 -7.83 -3.55
CA GLY A 70 13.22 -6.82 -3.50
C GLY A 70 14.58 -7.36 -3.98
N ASN A 71 14.95 -8.56 -3.55
CA ASN A 71 16.16 -9.22 -4.01
C ASN A 71 16.06 -9.73 -5.47
N MET A 72 14.87 -10.17 -5.88
CA MET A 72 14.61 -10.64 -7.25
C MET A 72 14.60 -9.50 -8.29
N VAL A 73 14.26 -8.27 -7.90
CA VAL A 73 14.33 -7.08 -8.80
C VAL A 73 15.74 -6.94 -9.37
N ASP A 74 16.74 -7.09 -8.52
CA ASP A 74 18.15 -6.99 -8.93
C ASP A 74 18.59 -8.16 -9.82
N ARG A 75 17.96 -9.34 -9.69
CA ARG A 75 18.32 -10.56 -10.41
C ARG A 75 17.58 -10.72 -11.75
N PHE A 76 16.26 -10.60 -11.74
CA PHE A 76 15.39 -10.87 -12.90
C PHE A 76 14.93 -9.59 -13.60
N GLY A 77 15.11 -8.44 -12.95
CA GLY A 77 14.66 -7.15 -13.44
C GLY A 77 13.19 -6.87 -13.16
N ALA A 78 12.91 -5.60 -12.99
CA ALA A 78 11.57 -5.12 -12.62
C ALA A 78 10.49 -5.41 -13.69
N ARG A 79 10.87 -5.52 -14.97
CA ARG A 79 9.99 -5.93 -16.09
C ARG A 79 9.28 -7.26 -15.79
N PHE A 80 10.08 -8.28 -15.49
CA PHE A 80 9.55 -9.63 -15.24
C PHE A 80 8.70 -9.66 -13.99
N LEU A 81 9.17 -9.02 -12.91
CA LEU A 81 8.47 -9.00 -11.63
C LEU A 81 7.13 -8.26 -11.71
N LEU A 82 7.12 -7.05 -12.30
CA LEU A 82 5.88 -6.29 -12.41
C LEU A 82 4.83 -7.02 -13.25
N SER A 83 5.25 -7.62 -14.37
CA SER A 83 4.35 -8.38 -15.24
C SER A 83 3.86 -9.68 -14.59
N SER A 84 4.74 -10.45 -13.96
CA SER A 84 4.36 -11.67 -13.24
C SER A 84 3.48 -11.35 -12.02
N GLY A 85 3.74 -10.24 -11.33
CA GLY A 85 2.91 -9.74 -10.26
C GLY A 85 1.49 -9.40 -10.72
N LEU A 86 1.35 -8.66 -11.83
CA LEU A 86 0.05 -8.36 -12.42
C LEU A 86 -0.67 -9.62 -12.90
N ALA A 87 0.05 -10.59 -13.50
CA ALA A 87 -0.54 -11.86 -13.90
C ALA A 87 -1.02 -12.67 -12.69
N ALA A 88 -0.27 -12.67 -11.59
CA ALA A 88 -0.68 -13.32 -10.34
C ALA A 88 -1.88 -12.62 -9.69
N VAL A 89 -1.91 -11.28 -9.67
CA VAL A 89 -3.07 -10.51 -9.20
C VAL A 89 -4.30 -10.85 -10.04
N GLY A 90 -4.20 -10.72 -11.37
CA GLY A 90 -5.33 -10.95 -12.27
C GLY A 90 -5.81 -12.39 -12.25
N GLY A 91 -4.89 -13.36 -12.34
CA GLY A 91 -5.22 -14.79 -12.27
C GLY A 91 -5.83 -15.18 -10.93
N GLY A 92 -5.25 -14.72 -9.82
CA GLY A 92 -5.77 -14.98 -8.48
C GLY A 92 -7.16 -14.41 -8.26
N VAL A 93 -7.41 -13.17 -8.72
CA VAL A 93 -8.72 -12.52 -8.58
C VAL A 93 -9.78 -13.18 -9.48
N VAL A 94 -9.44 -13.55 -10.74
CA VAL A 94 -10.36 -14.29 -11.62
C VAL A 94 -10.70 -15.66 -11.04
N LEU A 95 -9.71 -16.39 -10.52
CA LEU A 95 -9.95 -17.67 -9.85
C LEU A 95 -10.81 -17.51 -8.59
N ALA A 96 -10.61 -16.42 -7.84
CA ALA A 96 -11.41 -16.11 -6.66
C ALA A 96 -12.87 -15.85 -6.99
N ALA A 97 -13.18 -15.30 -8.17
CA ALA A 97 -14.55 -15.15 -8.66
C ALA A 97 -15.28 -16.49 -8.83
N GLY A 98 -14.56 -17.58 -9.10
CA GLY A 98 -15.12 -18.94 -9.20
C GLY A 98 -15.17 -19.70 -7.88
N ALA A 99 -14.79 -19.10 -6.75
CA ALA A 99 -14.76 -19.79 -5.47
C ALA A 99 -16.18 -19.99 -4.89
N HIS A 100 -16.42 -21.20 -4.37
CA HIS A 100 -17.62 -21.58 -3.63
C HIS A 100 -17.34 -21.94 -2.17
N THR A 101 -16.06 -22.10 -1.83
CA THR A 101 -15.61 -22.41 -0.47
C THR A 101 -14.52 -21.44 -0.03
N SER A 102 -14.42 -21.19 1.27
CA SER A 102 -13.44 -20.25 1.83
C SER A 102 -11.99 -20.62 1.50
N TRP A 103 -11.65 -21.92 1.51
CA TRP A 103 -10.29 -22.37 1.19
C TRP A 103 -9.92 -22.10 -0.29
N GLN A 104 -10.87 -22.25 -1.25
CA GLN A 104 -10.66 -21.90 -2.65
C GLN A 104 -10.38 -20.40 -2.80
N PHE A 105 -11.16 -19.57 -2.08
CA PHE A 105 -10.99 -18.14 -2.08
C PHE A 105 -9.64 -17.74 -1.44
N TYR A 106 -9.25 -18.36 -0.33
CA TYR A 106 -7.95 -18.11 0.30
C TYR A 106 -6.78 -18.48 -0.60
N LEU A 107 -6.85 -19.64 -1.27
CA LEU A 107 -5.79 -20.06 -2.19
C LEU A 107 -5.67 -19.09 -3.38
N SER A 108 -6.77 -18.68 -3.98
CA SER A 108 -6.77 -17.83 -5.17
C SER A 108 -6.48 -16.37 -4.82
N TYR A 109 -7.25 -15.76 -3.92
CA TYR A 109 -7.09 -14.35 -3.57
C TYR A 109 -5.91 -14.11 -2.61
N SER A 110 -5.81 -14.89 -1.53
CA SER A 110 -4.83 -14.58 -0.49
C SER A 110 -3.43 -15.08 -0.85
N VAL A 111 -3.30 -16.28 -1.41
CA VAL A 111 -1.95 -16.80 -1.75
C VAL A 111 -1.53 -16.26 -3.12
N ILE A 112 -2.27 -16.55 -4.19
CA ILE A 112 -1.85 -16.22 -5.56
C ILE A 112 -1.86 -14.70 -5.76
N ALA A 113 -3.01 -14.02 -5.53
CA ALA A 113 -3.06 -12.57 -5.69
C ALA A 113 -2.26 -11.84 -4.60
N GLY A 114 -2.18 -12.35 -3.36
CA GLY A 114 -1.37 -11.79 -2.28
C GLY A 114 0.12 -11.71 -2.60
N ILE A 115 0.70 -12.77 -3.18
CA ILE A 115 2.07 -12.74 -3.73
C ILE A 115 2.16 -11.73 -4.87
N GLY A 116 1.15 -11.67 -5.72
CA GLY A 116 1.04 -10.70 -6.80
C GLY A 116 1.03 -9.25 -6.30
N PHE A 117 0.28 -8.94 -5.23
CA PHE A 117 0.25 -7.61 -4.60
C PHE A 117 1.63 -7.20 -4.07
N GLY A 118 2.37 -8.14 -3.46
CA GLY A 118 3.75 -7.90 -3.02
C GLY A 118 4.74 -7.70 -4.17
N THR A 119 4.45 -8.28 -5.33
CA THR A 119 5.31 -8.23 -6.52
C THR A 119 5.00 -7.01 -7.39
N ALA A 120 3.72 -6.67 -7.59
CA ALA A 120 3.26 -5.45 -8.28
C ALA A 120 3.09 -4.28 -7.29
N ALA A 121 4.14 -3.98 -6.53
CA ALA A 121 4.10 -3.00 -5.44
C ALA A 121 4.89 -1.72 -5.74
N THR A 122 4.66 -0.69 -4.95
CA THR A 122 5.25 0.66 -5.13
C THR A 122 6.77 0.66 -5.16
N HIS A 123 7.43 -0.19 -4.37
CA HIS A 123 8.89 -0.27 -4.34
C HIS A 123 9.48 -0.82 -5.65
N VAL A 124 8.80 -1.77 -6.30
CA VAL A 124 9.21 -2.30 -7.62
C VAL A 124 9.06 -1.20 -8.69
N VAL A 125 7.92 -0.53 -8.71
CA VAL A 125 7.65 0.59 -9.62
C VAL A 125 8.66 1.73 -9.42
N SER A 126 8.93 2.11 -8.17
CA SER A 126 9.93 3.14 -7.87
C SER A 126 11.31 2.78 -8.41
N THR A 127 11.70 1.51 -8.34
CA THR A 127 12.96 1.01 -8.90
C THR A 127 12.96 1.11 -10.43
N VAL A 128 11.90 0.65 -11.11
CA VAL A 128 11.76 0.75 -12.57
C VAL A 128 11.92 2.19 -13.04
N VAL A 129 11.13 3.10 -12.46
CA VAL A 129 11.12 4.50 -12.88
C VAL A 129 12.46 5.16 -12.57
N SER A 130 13.03 4.87 -11.42
CA SER A 130 14.32 5.41 -11.00
C SER A 130 15.48 5.04 -11.94
N LEU A 131 15.42 3.90 -12.59
CA LEU A 131 16.42 3.45 -13.56
C LEU A 131 16.27 4.13 -14.93
N ASN A 132 15.08 4.61 -15.26
CA ASN A 132 14.78 5.23 -16.56
C ASN A 132 14.91 6.76 -16.56
N PHE A 133 15.05 7.39 -15.39
CA PHE A 133 15.14 8.84 -15.24
C PHE A 133 16.42 9.26 -14.53
N THR A 134 17.19 10.14 -15.14
CA THR A 134 18.31 10.86 -14.50
C THR A 134 17.90 12.26 -14.05
N ALA A 135 17.19 12.99 -14.90
CA ALA A 135 16.56 14.27 -14.58
C ALA A 135 15.08 14.06 -14.18
N ARG A 136 14.55 14.89 -13.28
CA ARG A 136 13.15 14.84 -12.79
C ARG A 136 12.73 13.49 -12.21
N ARG A 137 13.68 12.72 -11.69
CA ARG A 137 13.47 11.38 -11.15
C ARG A 137 12.40 11.34 -10.06
N GLY A 138 12.43 12.31 -9.12
CA GLY A 138 11.44 12.41 -8.04
C GLY A 138 10.03 12.61 -8.57
N LEU A 139 9.84 13.49 -9.56
CA LEU A 139 8.54 13.73 -10.20
C LEU A 139 8.03 12.46 -10.90
N ALA A 140 8.89 11.77 -11.66
CA ALA A 140 8.51 10.55 -12.37
C ALA A 140 8.10 9.41 -11.42
N VAL A 141 8.87 9.22 -10.33
CA VAL A 141 8.53 8.24 -9.27
C VAL A 141 7.22 8.63 -8.58
N GLY A 142 7.06 9.91 -8.24
CA GLY A 142 5.84 10.42 -7.61
C GLY A 142 4.59 10.16 -8.45
N ILE A 143 4.64 10.47 -9.76
CA ILE A 143 3.52 10.22 -10.67
C ILE A 143 3.24 8.71 -10.78
N ALA A 144 4.27 7.88 -10.96
CA ALA A 144 4.07 6.45 -11.08
C ALA A 144 3.45 5.83 -9.82
N THR A 145 3.92 6.25 -8.63
CA THR A 145 3.43 5.70 -7.34
C THR A 145 2.06 6.26 -6.95
N ALA A 146 1.69 7.45 -7.43
CA ALA A 146 0.35 8.00 -7.28
C ALA A 146 -0.74 7.10 -7.90
N GLY A 147 -0.36 6.19 -8.82
CA GLY A 147 -1.25 5.16 -9.35
C GLY A 147 -1.92 4.32 -8.27
N ALA A 148 -1.22 4.01 -7.17
CA ALA A 148 -1.77 3.24 -6.07
C ALA A 148 -3.05 3.88 -5.49
N THR A 149 -3.01 5.17 -5.22
CA THR A 149 -4.12 5.93 -4.64
C THR A 149 -5.10 6.41 -5.72
N GLY A 150 -4.57 6.88 -6.86
CA GLY A 150 -5.39 7.35 -8.00
C GLY A 150 -6.23 6.24 -8.62
N GLY A 151 -5.73 5.01 -8.62
CA GLY A 151 -6.51 3.84 -9.03
C GLY A 151 -7.71 3.61 -8.12
N GLN A 152 -7.50 3.57 -6.83
CA GLN A 152 -8.57 3.37 -5.85
C GLN A 152 -9.62 4.49 -5.90
N LEU A 153 -9.19 5.76 -6.07
CA LEU A 153 -10.08 6.91 -6.25
C LEU A 153 -11.09 6.72 -7.38
N VAL A 154 -10.65 6.11 -8.49
CA VAL A 154 -11.48 5.98 -9.70
C VAL A 154 -12.14 4.61 -9.78
N VAL A 155 -11.38 3.54 -9.56
CA VAL A 155 -11.83 2.17 -9.82
C VAL A 155 -12.85 1.71 -8.78
N ILE A 156 -12.66 2.02 -7.50
CA ILE A 156 -13.57 1.53 -6.44
C ILE A 156 -14.99 2.12 -6.59
N PRO A 157 -15.19 3.43 -6.81
CA PRO A 157 -16.52 3.96 -7.09
C PRO A 157 -17.14 3.42 -8.39
N ILE A 158 -16.35 3.17 -9.43
CA ILE A 158 -16.86 2.54 -10.67
C ILE A 158 -17.32 1.11 -10.40
N LEU A 159 -16.51 0.30 -9.71
CA LEU A 159 -16.88 -1.08 -9.35
C LEU A 159 -18.13 -1.14 -8.47
N ALA A 160 -18.30 -0.17 -7.56
CA ALA A 160 -19.51 -0.08 -6.74
C ALA A 160 -20.77 0.09 -7.60
N ARG A 161 -20.72 0.99 -8.61
CA ARG A 161 -21.84 1.19 -9.55
C ARG A 161 -22.08 -0.01 -10.46
N VAL A 162 -21.03 -0.70 -10.86
CA VAL A 162 -21.16 -1.98 -11.60
C VAL A 162 -21.84 -3.03 -10.73
N LEU A 163 -21.47 -3.09 -9.45
CA LEU A 163 -22.03 -4.05 -8.49
C LEU A 163 -23.54 -3.83 -8.23
N GLU A 164 -24.08 -2.62 -8.41
CA GLU A 164 -25.51 -2.34 -8.33
C GLU A 164 -26.34 -3.05 -9.43
N HIS A 165 -25.70 -3.38 -10.56
CA HIS A 165 -26.35 -3.96 -11.73
C HIS A 165 -25.86 -5.38 -12.06
N THR A 166 -24.84 -5.86 -11.34
CA THR A 166 -24.21 -7.16 -11.56
C THR A 166 -23.91 -7.84 -10.23
N ASP A 167 -23.37 -9.05 -10.29
CA ASP A 167 -22.87 -9.78 -9.13
C ASP A 167 -21.41 -9.42 -8.80
N TRP A 168 -20.95 -9.77 -7.61
CA TRP A 168 -19.60 -9.55 -7.18
C TRP A 168 -18.55 -10.36 -7.98
N ARG A 169 -18.96 -11.52 -8.52
CA ARG A 169 -18.10 -12.38 -9.35
C ARG A 169 -17.75 -11.70 -10.66
N THR A 170 -18.74 -11.07 -11.32
CA THR A 170 -18.53 -10.26 -12.53
C THR A 170 -17.57 -9.10 -12.28
N SER A 171 -17.70 -8.40 -11.14
CA SER A 171 -16.78 -7.32 -10.74
C SER A 171 -15.36 -7.83 -10.57
N TYR A 172 -15.17 -9.01 -9.96
CA TYR A 172 -13.86 -9.63 -9.79
C TYR A 172 -13.25 -10.11 -11.10
N VAL A 173 -14.05 -10.69 -11.98
CA VAL A 173 -13.62 -11.07 -13.33
C VAL A 173 -13.16 -9.83 -14.11
N ALA A 174 -13.92 -8.74 -14.06
CA ALA A 174 -13.57 -7.50 -14.78
C ALA A 174 -12.22 -6.92 -14.33
N ILE A 175 -12.01 -6.77 -13.01
CA ILE A 175 -10.74 -6.23 -12.49
C ILE A 175 -9.59 -7.22 -12.70
N GLY A 176 -9.83 -8.52 -12.58
CA GLY A 176 -8.82 -9.55 -12.81
C GLY A 176 -8.38 -9.61 -14.28
N ILE A 177 -9.31 -9.54 -15.24
CA ILE A 177 -9.00 -9.45 -16.67
C ILE A 177 -8.23 -8.17 -16.99
N SER A 178 -8.56 -7.04 -16.36
CA SER A 178 -7.80 -5.79 -16.54
C SER A 178 -6.34 -5.95 -16.14
N ALA A 179 -6.05 -6.65 -15.04
CA ALA A 179 -4.69 -6.95 -14.61
C ALA A 179 -3.98 -7.93 -15.56
N LEU A 180 -4.67 -8.99 -16.01
CA LEU A 180 -4.14 -9.95 -16.97
C LEU A 180 -3.83 -9.33 -18.33
N ALA A 181 -4.67 -8.43 -18.82
CA ALA A 181 -4.46 -7.71 -20.07
C ALA A 181 -3.27 -6.73 -19.97
N LEU A 182 -3.09 -6.09 -18.80
CA LEU A 182 -2.00 -5.15 -18.57
C LEU A 182 -0.64 -5.86 -18.43
N ALA A 183 -0.60 -7.09 -17.92
CA ALA A 183 0.64 -7.83 -17.67
C ALA A 183 1.53 -7.99 -18.93
N PRO A 184 1.05 -8.49 -20.09
CA PRO A 184 1.87 -8.58 -21.30
C PRO A 184 2.25 -7.22 -21.85
N VAL A 185 1.40 -6.20 -21.71
CA VAL A 185 1.71 -4.83 -22.17
C VAL A 185 2.88 -4.26 -21.40
N VAL A 186 2.87 -4.38 -20.06
CA VAL A 186 3.99 -3.99 -19.19
C VAL A 186 5.25 -4.78 -19.55
N PHE A 187 5.14 -6.09 -19.80
CA PHE A 187 6.24 -6.92 -20.19
C PHE A 187 6.88 -6.49 -21.52
N LEU A 188 6.11 -6.12 -22.50
CA LEU A 188 6.60 -5.71 -23.82
C LEU A 188 7.22 -4.31 -23.83
N LEU A 189 6.67 -3.38 -23.05
CA LEU A 189 7.05 -1.97 -23.06
C LEU A 189 8.21 -1.64 -22.13
N ILE A 190 8.33 -2.30 -20.99
CA ILE A 190 9.44 -2.09 -20.06
C ILE A 190 10.66 -2.94 -20.51
N ARG A 191 11.50 -2.36 -21.36
CA ARG A 191 12.72 -3.02 -21.84
C ARG A 191 13.93 -2.64 -20.97
N PRO A 192 14.71 -3.60 -20.41
CA PRO A 192 15.94 -3.29 -19.69
C PRO A 192 16.98 -2.74 -20.66
N ARG A 193 17.70 -1.69 -20.27
CA ARG A 193 18.84 -1.14 -21.01
C ARG A 193 20.12 -1.85 -20.55
N ALA A 194 21.11 -1.98 -21.42
CA ALA A 194 22.41 -2.59 -21.08
C ALA A 194 23.10 -1.86 -19.90
N ALA A 195 22.99 -0.52 -19.86
CA ALA A 195 23.49 0.28 -18.75
C ALA A 195 22.83 -0.05 -17.40
N ASP A 196 21.54 -0.42 -17.40
CA ASP A 196 20.80 -0.78 -16.18
C ASP A 196 21.29 -2.13 -15.63
N ILE A 197 21.66 -3.05 -16.52
CA ILE A 197 22.20 -4.36 -16.15
C ILE A 197 23.58 -4.18 -15.51
N ALA A 198 24.45 -3.36 -16.12
CA ALA A 198 25.79 -3.06 -15.60
C ALA A 198 25.72 -2.38 -14.22
N ALA A 199 24.89 -1.33 -14.06
CA ALA A 199 24.71 -0.62 -12.79
C ALA A 199 24.15 -1.53 -11.67
N ARG A 200 23.35 -2.55 -12.01
CA ARG A 200 22.89 -3.56 -11.05
C ARG A 200 24.01 -4.48 -10.58
N GLN A 201 24.85 -4.91 -11.51
CA GLN A 201 26.01 -5.78 -11.19
C GLN A 201 27.00 -5.05 -10.26
N GLU A 202 27.29 -3.78 -10.52
CA GLU A 202 28.15 -2.96 -9.65
C GLU A 202 27.57 -2.80 -8.24
N ARG A 203 26.29 -2.43 -8.10
CA ARG A 203 25.64 -2.32 -6.79
C ARG A 203 25.64 -3.62 -6.00
N ARG A 204 25.55 -4.76 -6.69
CA ARG A 204 25.56 -6.07 -6.06
C ARG A 204 26.97 -6.44 -5.56
N ALA A 205 28.01 -6.04 -6.28
CA ALA A 205 29.41 -6.28 -5.91
C ALA A 205 29.85 -5.44 -4.68
N ASP A 206 29.30 -4.21 -4.54
CA ASP A 206 29.66 -3.27 -3.47
C ASP A 206 28.77 -3.37 -2.22
N SER A 207 27.89 -4.37 -2.12
CA SER A 207 26.96 -4.48 -0.99
C SER A 207 27.50 -5.40 0.10
N ALA A 208 27.51 -4.90 1.35
CA ALA A 208 27.79 -5.70 2.55
C ALA A 208 26.85 -6.93 2.64
N PRO A 209 27.27 -8.03 3.28
CA PRO A 209 26.44 -9.22 3.48
C PRO A 209 25.07 -8.88 4.08
N MET A 210 24.03 -9.60 3.64
CA MET A 210 22.66 -9.38 4.11
C MET A 210 22.56 -9.47 5.64
N SER A 211 23.30 -10.41 6.25
CA SER A 211 23.34 -10.62 7.71
C SER A 211 23.84 -9.38 8.47
N GLU A 212 24.86 -8.72 7.97
CA GLU A 212 25.42 -7.51 8.60
C GLU A 212 24.44 -6.34 8.52
N ARG A 213 23.84 -6.14 7.32
CA ARG A 213 22.83 -5.09 7.11
C ARG A 213 21.60 -5.30 8.00
N LEU A 214 21.15 -6.56 8.12
CA LEU A 214 20.03 -6.92 8.98
C LEU A 214 20.38 -6.73 10.46
N SER A 215 21.57 -7.18 10.88
CA SER A 215 22.05 -7.00 12.25
C SER A 215 22.14 -5.52 12.63
N PHE A 216 22.59 -4.66 11.72
CA PHE A 216 22.62 -3.20 11.93
C PHE A 216 21.21 -2.65 12.16
N LEU A 217 20.23 -3.00 11.32
CA LEU A 217 18.86 -2.54 11.48
C LEU A 217 18.25 -3.01 12.81
N LEU A 218 18.39 -4.31 13.13
CA LEU A 218 17.81 -4.90 14.34
C LEU A 218 18.44 -4.37 15.65
N ARG A 219 19.64 -3.79 15.58
CA ARG A 219 20.29 -3.13 16.72
C ARG A 219 19.95 -1.64 16.83
N SER A 220 19.32 -1.05 15.82
CA SER A 220 19.02 0.37 15.80
C SER A 220 17.71 0.69 16.54
N PRO A 221 17.72 1.47 17.63
CA PRO A 221 16.50 1.90 18.29
C PRO A 221 15.56 2.69 17.37
N THR A 222 16.11 3.56 16.51
CA THR A 222 15.33 4.32 15.53
C THR A 222 14.61 3.40 14.55
N PHE A 223 15.25 2.30 14.13
CA PHE A 223 14.58 1.31 13.29
C PHE A 223 13.36 0.71 13.99
N HIS A 224 13.47 0.32 15.25
CA HIS A 224 12.35 -0.25 16.00
C HIS A 224 11.21 0.76 16.20
N LEU A 225 11.51 2.01 16.50
CA LEU A 225 10.49 3.06 16.64
C LEU A 225 9.74 3.27 15.31
N LEU A 226 10.46 3.34 14.18
CA LEU A 226 9.87 3.44 12.85
C LEU A 226 9.11 2.15 12.46
N PHE A 227 9.65 0.97 12.78
CA PHE A 227 9.03 -0.31 12.45
C PHE A 227 7.68 -0.48 13.17
N TRP A 228 7.65 -0.27 14.49
CA TRP A 228 6.42 -0.45 15.25
C TRP A 228 5.38 0.64 14.98
N SER A 229 5.79 1.89 14.76
CA SER A 229 4.86 2.92 14.32
C SER A 229 4.28 2.62 12.93
N TYR A 230 5.08 2.07 12.01
CA TYR A 230 4.63 1.70 10.68
C TYR A 230 3.83 0.39 10.65
N PHE A 231 4.09 -0.54 11.57
CA PHE A 231 3.23 -1.70 11.84
C PHE A 231 1.83 -1.25 12.29
N ILE A 232 1.75 -0.31 13.24
CA ILE A 232 0.48 0.27 13.68
C ILE A 232 -0.19 1.05 12.54
N CYS A 233 0.58 1.73 11.69
CA CYS A 233 0.06 2.32 10.46
C CYS A 233 -0.69 1.26 9.62
N GLY A 234 -0.08 0.10 9.44
CA GLY A 234 -0.72 -1.02 8.74
C GLY A 234 -2.04 -1.45 9.37
N ILE A 235 -2.09 -1.58 10.71
CA ILE A 235 -3.33 -1.89 11.43
C ILE A 235 -4.42 -0.90 11.05
N THR A 236 -4.15 0.39 11.19
CA THR A 236 -5.16 1.45 11.10
C THR A 236 -5.51 1.84 9.66
N THR A 237 -4.60 1.70 8.70
CA THR A 237 -4.83 2.01 7.28
C THR A 237 -5.39 0.80 6.54
N SER A 238 -4.51 -0.08 6.06
CA SER A 238 -4.90 -1.18 5.17
C SER A 238 -5.67 -2.28 5.91
N GLY A 239 -5.42 -2.44 7.22
CA GLY A 239 -6.11 -3.44 8.03
C GLY A 239 -7.53 -3.02 8.36
N VAL A 240 -7.70 -1.84 8.94
CA VAL A 240 -9.00 -1.41 9.44
C VAL A 240 -9.76 -0.59 8.39
N ILE A 241 -9.18 0.49 7.86
CA ILE A 241 -9.94 1.38 6.96
C ILE A 241 -10.13 0.78 5.57
N GLU A 242 -9.08 0.32 4.90
CA GLU A 242 -9.24 -0.24 3.55
C GLU A 242 -10.12 -1.51 3.51
N ALA A 243 -10.14 -2.30 4.60
CA ALA A 243 -10.95 -3.52 4.66
C ALA A 243 -12.37 -3.28 5.17
N HIS A 244 -12.57 -2.36 6.13
CA HIS A 244 -13.83 -2.28 6.86
C HIS A 244 -14.61 -0.97 6.71
N LEU A 245 -14.06 0.10 6.09
CA LEU A 245 -14.79 1.37 5.96
C LEU A 245 -16.06 1.21 5.13
N ILE A 246 -16.00 0.55 3.97
CA ILE A 246 -17.19 0.35 3.12
C ILE A 246 -18.21 -0.54 3.82
N PRO A 247 -17.85 -1.76 4.31
CA PRO A 247 -18.80 -2.59 5.07
C PRO A 247 -19.40 -1.91 6.28
N TYR A 248 -18.60 -1.09 6.99
CA TYR A 248 -19.10 -0.32 8.13
C TYR A 248 -20.09 0.78 7.71
N SER A 249 -19.78 1.52 6.65
CA SER A 249 -20.69 2.56 6.15
C SER A 249 -22.02 1.96 5.71
N VAL A 250 -22.00 0.79 5.04
CA VAL A 250 -23.20 0.05 4.67
C VAL A 250 -23.96 -0.42 5.91
N PHE A 251 -23.27 -0.93 6.92
CA PHE A 251 -23.86 -1.28 8.23
C PHE A 251 -24.52 -0.08 8.91
N CYS A 252 -23.99 1.13 8.74
CA CYS A 252 -24.59 2.37 9.21
C CYS A 252 -25.76 2.87 8.35
N GLY A 253 -26.17 2.14 7.32
CA GLY A 253 -27.33 2.43 6.46
C GLY A 253 -27.03 3.26 5.21
N PHE A 254 -25.74 3.50 4.87
CA PHE A 254 -25.40 4.15 3.61
C PHE A 254 -25.46 3.19 2.43
N PRO A 255 -25.93 3.64 1.23
CA PRO A 255 -25.78 2.89 0.01
C PRO A 255 -24.31 2.54 -0.29
N VAL A 256 -24.06 1.41 -0.95
CA VAL A 256 -22.72 0.97 -1.35
C VAL A 256 -22.02 2.01 -2.22
N ALA A 257 -22.75 2.66 -3.14
CA ALA A 257 -22.22 3.75 -3.98
C ALA A 257 -21.72 4.92 -3.13
N THR A 258 -22.54 5.42 -2.19
CA THR A 258 -22.17 6.52 -1.28
C THR A 258 -20.94 6.15 -0.43
N SER A 259 -20.90 4.92 0.10
CA SER A 259 -19.77 4.42 0.88
C SER A 259 -18.48 4.38 0.06
N SER A 260 -18.59 3.97 -1.21
CA SER A 260 -17.46 3.90 -2.14
C SER A 260 -17.01 5.27 -2.63
N ASP A 261 -17.93 6.22 -2.80
CA ASP A 261 -17.61 7.61 -3.14
C ASP A 261 -16.87 8.30 -1.97
N ALA A 262 -17.27 8.03 -0.72
CA ALA A 262 -16.54 8.49 0.47
C ALA A 262 -15.13 7.88 0.55
N PHE A 263 -14.97 6.60 0.24
CA PHE A 263 -13.65 5.97 0.12
C PHE A 263 -12.82 6.61 -1.01
N GLY A 264 -13.40 6.87 -2.17
CA GLY A 264 -12.76 7.60 -3.26
C GLY A 264 -12.32 9.01 -2.84
N LEU A 265 -13.16 9.75 -2.14
CA LEU A 265 -12.85 11.07 -1.59
C LEU A 265 -11.66 11.01 -0.61
N LEU A 266 -11.64 10.02 0.27
CA LEU A 266 -10.50 9.76 1.17
C LEU A 266 -9.21 9.59 0.36
N MET A 267 -9.24 8.82 -0.72
CA MET A 267 -8.07 8.61 -1.59
C MET A 267 -7.65 9.88 -2.33
N ALA A 268 -8.58 10.77 -2.68
CA ALA A 268 -8.25 12.07 -3.28
C ALA A 268 -7.48 12.97 -2.30
N PHE A 269 -7.97 13.07 -1.06
CA PHE A 269 -7.30 13.85 -0.01
C PHE A 269 -5.97 13.23 0.42
N ASN A 270 -5.85 11.91 0.31
CA ASN A 270 -4.61 11.19 0.56
C ASN A 270 -3.48 11.61 -0.41
N LEU A 271 -3.77 11.77 -1.70
CA LEU A 271 -2.79 12.31 -2.66
C LEU A 271 -2.30 13.70 -2.24
N GLY A 272 -3.21 14.59 -1.88
CA GLY A 272 -2.88 15.94 -1.41
C GLY A 272 -2.07 15.94 -0.10
N GLY A 273 -2.48 15.11 0.85
CA GLY A 273 -1.83 14.93 2.14
C GLY A 273 -0.39 14.43 2.01
N MET A 274 -0.13 13.44 1.14
CA MET A 274 1.22 12.94 0.86
C MET A 274 2.16 14.05 0.35
N VAL A 275 1.68 14.88 -0.60
CA VAL A 275 2.47 15.98 -1.16
C VAL A 275 2.76 17.01 -0.07
N LEU A 276 1.74 17.38 0.71
CA LEU A 276 1.87 18.33 1.82
C LEU A 276 2.85 17.81 2.88
N ALA A 277 2.72 16.56 3.30
CA ALA A 277 3.61 15.96 4.30
C ALA A 277 5.06 15.86 3.80
N GLY A 278 5.27 15.53 2.53
CA GLY A 278 6.59 15.57 1.90
C GLY A 278 7.19 16.96 1.97
N TRP A 279 6.45 18.00 1.60
CA TRP A 279 6.89 19.40 1.66
C TRP A 279 7.15 19.88 3.10
N LEU A 280 6.34 19.47 4.07
CA LEU A 280 6.52 19.78 5.49
C LEU A 280 7.73 19.07 6.07
N SER A 281 8.02 17.84 5.63
CA SER A 281 9.17 17.05 6.13
C SER A 281 10.53 17.71 5.87
N ASP A 282 10.60 18.56 4.83
CA ASP A 282 11.80 19.32 4.53
C ASP A 282 11.97 20.56 5.43
N ARG A 283 10.91 21.02 6.09
CA ARG A 283 10.84 22.30 6.81
C ARG A 283 10.65 22.18 8.31
N MET A 284 9.97 21.11 8.75
CA MET A 284 9.63 20.89 10.15
C MET A 284 10.52 19.82 10.79
N ASN A 285 10.43 19.68 12.11
CA ASN A 285 10.97 18.54 12.84
C ASN A 285 10.18 17.29 12.43
N ARG A 286 10.83 16.32 11.77
CA ARG A 286 10.18 15.15 11.17
C ARG A 286 9.57 14.19 12.20
N PRO A 287 10.19 13.86 13.34
CA PRO A 287 9.55 13.10 14.42
C PRO A 287 8.28 13.75 14.94
N LEU A 288 8.29 15.07 15.17
CA LEU A 288 7.09 15.80 15.61
C LEU A 288 6.01 15.79 14.54
N LEU A 289 6.39 16.00 13.27
CA LEU A 289 5.43 15.92 12.14
C LEU A 289 4.82 14.54 12.03
N LEU A 290 5.63 13.46 12.07
CA LEU A 290 5.15 12.09 11.98
C LEU A 290 4.22 11.73 13.15
N GLY A 291 4.60 12.10 14.37
CA GLY A 291 3.79 11.90 15.55
C GLY A 291 2.45 12.65 15.49
N ALA A 292 2.47 13.92 15.05
CA ALA A 292 1.24 14.71 14.87
C ALA A 292 0.31 14.09 13.81
N ILE A 293 0.84 13.60 12.69
CA ILE A 293 0.08 12.89 11.66
C ILE A 293 -0.63 11.67 12.27
N TYR A 294 0.07 10.83 13.05
CA TYR A 294 -0.53 9.66 13.70
C TYR A 294 -1.62 10.04 14.71
N ILE A 295 -1.41 11.09 15.51
CA ILE A 295 -2.39 11.55 16.49
C ILE A 295 -3.64 12.09 15.78
N LEU A 296 -3.49 12.99 14.81
CA LEU A 296 -4.61 13.59 14.09
C LEU A 296 -5.40 12.53 13.31
N ARG A 297 -4.71 11.56 12.70
CA ARG A 297 -5.32 10.39 12.09
C ARG A 297 -6.08 9.55 13.13
N GLY A 298 -5.49 9.32 14.30
CA GLY A 298 -6.14 8.61 15.41
C GLY A 298 -7.42 9.29 15.85
N LEU A 299 -7.39 10.60 16.05
CA LEU A 299 -8.56 11.39 16.46
C LEU A 299 -9.71 11.34 15.45
N SER A 300 -9.42 11.15 14.14
CA SER A 300 -10.49 11.01 13.15
C SER A 300 -11.35 9.76 13.36
N PHE A 301 -10.85 8.69 14.01
CA PHE A 301 -11.66 7.52 14.34
C PHE A 301 -12.83 7.85 15.30
N ILE A 302 -12.72 8.92 16.07
CA ILE A 302 -13.83 9.39 16.92
C ILE A 302 -15.04 9.73 16.06
N ILE A 303 -14.82 10.33 14.87
CA ILE A 303 -15.91 10.68 13.95
C ILE A 303 -16.67 9.42 13.51
N LEU A 304 -15.95 8.32 13.20
CA LEU A 304 -16.57 7.06 12.81
C LEU A 304 -17.52 6.50 13.88
N MET A 305 -17.24 6.72 15.16
CA MET A 305 -18.09 6.22 16.24
C MET A 305 -19.49 6.88 16.25
N PHE A 306 -19.65 8.00 15.54
CA PHE A 306 -20.88 8.82 15.55
C PHE A 306 -21.52 8.99 14.18
N ILE A 307 -21.04 8.34 13.10
CA ILE A 307 -21.58 8.59 11.76
C ILE A 307 -23.05 8.17 11.59
N ALA A 308 -23.53 7.12 12.25
CA ALA A 308 -24.92 6.70 12.41
C ALA A 308 -25.91 7.17 11.30
N GLY A 309 -25.51 7.06 10.01
CA GLY A 309 -26.31 7.50 8.86
C GLY A 309 -26.16 8.99 8.50
N ASP A 310 -25.30 9.77 9.17
CA ASP A 310 -25.04 11.18 8.82
C ASP A 310 -23.98 11.32 7.72
N PRO A 311 -24.36 11.72 6.47
CA PRO A 311 -23.43 11.87 5.37
C PRO A 311 -22.34 12.93 5.62
N ALA A 312 -22.63 13.97 6.40
CA ALA A 312 -21.66 15.03 6.69
C ALA A 312 -20.51 14.51 7.55
N LEU A 313 -20.80 13.64 8.53
CA LEU A 313 -19.77 13.00 9.33
C LEU A 313 -18.94 12.00 8.52
N LEU A 314 -19.56 11.24 7.60
CA LEU A 314 -18.83 10.32 6.71
C LEU A 314 -17.87 11.09 5.79
N VAL A 315 -18.31 12.20 5.19
CA VAL A 315 -17.48 13.09 4.36
C VAL A 315 -16.37 13.72 5.19
N THR A 316 -16.69 14.23 6.39
CA THR A 316 -15.70 14.83 7.30
C THR A 316 -14.63 13.82 7.68
N PHE A 317 -14.99 12.59 7.98
CA PHE A 317 -14.05 11.50 8.22
C PHE A 317 -13.16 11.26 6.99
N ALA A 318 -13.77 11.12 5.82
CA ALA A 318 -13.04 10.84 4.58
C ALA A 318 -11.99 11.92 4.27
N VAL A 319 -12.33 13.19 4.48
CA VAL A 319 -11.41 14.32 4.30
C VAL A 319 -10.30 14.29 5.35
N MET A 320 -10.65 14.23 6.64
CA MET A 320 -9.66 14.27 7.73
C MET A 320 -8.72 13.07 7.70
N PHE A 321 -9.27 11.86 7.64
CA PHE A 321 -8.46 10.65 7.59
C PHE A 321 -7.59 10.64 6.32
N GLY A 322 -8.18 11.00 5.16
CA GLY A 322 -7.47 11.03 3.88
C GLY A 322 -6.24 11.93 3.91
N VAL A 323 -6.33 13.13 4.45
CA VAL A 323 -5.17 14.05 4.56
C VAL A 323 -4.02 13.41 5.35
N PHE A 324 -4.29 12.64 6.39
CA PHE A 324 -3.27 12.10 7.30
C PHE A 324 -2.85 10.65 6.98
N ASP A 325 -3.59 9.92 6.15
CA ASP A 325 -3.41 8.49 5.96
C ASP A 325 -2.02 8.13 5.40
N TYR A 326 -1.75 8.31 4.12
CA TYR A 326 -0.43 8.04 3.52
C TYR A 326 0.59 9.17 3.70
N SER A 327 0.24 10.23 4.40
CA SER A 327 1.15 11.31 4.79
C SER A 327 2.32 10.82 5.65
N THR A 328 2.16 9.67 6.30
CA THR A 328 3.24 8.99 7.03
C THR A 328 4.38 8.49 6.14
N VAL A 329 4.08 8.14 4.88
CA VAL A 329 5.04 7.50 3.96
C VAL A 329 6.27 8.37 3.65
N PRO A 330 6.14 9.62 3.16
CA PRO A 330 7.28 10.45 2.83
C PRO A 330 8.09 10.83 4.07
N VAL A 331 7.45 11.06 5.21
CA VAL A 331 8.12 11.42 6.46
C VAL A 331 8.92 10.23 7.01
N THR A 332 8.33 9.03 7.02
CA THR A 332 9.02 7.79 7.42
C THR A 332 10.22 7.50 6.52
N ALA A 333 10.06 7.65 5.20
CA ALA A 333 11.16 7.45 4.25
C ALA A 333 12.30 8.46 4.47
N SER A 334 11.98 9.72 4.75
CA SER A 334 12.96 10.78 5.06
C SER A 334 13.73 10.48 6.36
N LEU A 335 13.02 10.04 7.42
CA LEU A 335 13.65 9.62 8.68
C LEU A 335 14.52 8.38 8.50
N ALA A 336 14.04 7.36 7.79
CA ALA A 336 14.81 6.16 7.49
C ALA A 336 16.11 6.49 6.73
N ALA A 337 16.04 7.35 5.72
CA ALA A 337 17.19 7.77 4.94
C ALA A 337 18.26 8.48 5.80
N SER A 338 17.84 9.39 6.67
CA SER A 338 18.78 10.20 7.49
C SER A 338 19.35 9.46 8.68
N HIS A 339 18.67 8.46 9.25
CA HIS A 339 19.11 7.75 10.45
C HIS A 339 19.77 6.40 10.14
N LEU A 340 19.30 5.72 9.10
CA LEU A 340 19.74 4.36 8.77
C LEU A 340 20.60 4.30 7.51
N GLY A 341 20.65 5.40 6.75
CA GLY A 341 21.53 5.57 5.59
C GLY A 341 20.93 5.09 4.27
N LEU A 342 21.40 5.72 3.18
CA LEU A 342 20.89 5.46 1.82
C LEU A 342 21.38 4.11 1.25
N LYS A 343 22.54 3.61 1.71
CA LYS A 343 23.10 2.33 1.20
C LYS A 343 22.22 1.12 1.50
N ILE A 344 21.50 1.15 2.62
CA ILE A 344 20.59 0.05 3.04
C ILE A 344 19.13 0.43 2.94
N MET A 345 18.80 1.53 2.28
CA MET A 345 17.44 2.09 2.19
C MET A 345 16.43 1.07 1.64
N GLY A 346 16.82 0.29 0.63
CA GLY A 346 15.96 -0.74 0.04
C GLY A 346 15.57 -1.82 1.06
N LEU A 347 16.54 -2.32 1.84
CA LEU A 347 16.28 -3.29 2.91
C LEU A 347 15.42 -2.67 4.01
N THR A 348 15.76 -1.44 4.44
CA THR A 348 15.04 -0.71 5.47
C THR A 348 13.57 -0.52 5.10
N MET A 349 13.29 0.03 3.92
CA MET A 349 11.91 0.24 3.46
C MET A 349 11.19 -1.07 3.22
N GLY A 350 11.89 -2.10 2.73
CA GLY A 350 11.32 -3.45 2.58
C GLY A 350 10.86 -4.05 3.90
N MET A 351 11.67 -3.93 4.97
CA MET A 351 11.29 -4.40 6.31
C MET A 351 10.16 -3.56 6.92
N LEU A 352 10.18 -2.24 6.76
CA LEU A 352 9.09 -1.37 7.23
C LEU A 352 7.79 -1.73 6.51
N THR A 353 7.82 -1.93 5.19
CA THR A 353 6.65 -2.35 4.40
C THR A 353 6.15 -3.73 4.80
N ALA A 354 7.04 -4.69 5.08
CA ALA A 354 6.64 -5.99 5.62
C ALA A 354 5.98 -5.85 6.99
N GLY A 355 6.53 -5.01 7.88
CA GLY A 355 5.90 -4.68 9.16
C GLY A 355 4.51 -4.07 8.99
N HIS A 356 4.35 -3.12 8.08
CA HIS A 356 3.05 -2.53 7.74
C HIS A 356 2.04 -3.58 7.24
N ALA A 357 2.45 -4.47 6.35
CA ALA A 357 1.58 -5.52 5.85
C ALA A 357 1.17 -6.52 6.94
N LEU A 358 2.09 -6.88 7.85
CA LEU A 358 1.74 -7.69 9.04
C LEU A 358 0.77 -6.97 9.97
N GLY A 359 0.96 -5.67 10.18
CA GLY A 359 0.01 -4.84 10.90
C GLY A 359 -1.36 -4.80 10.23
N ALA A 360 -1.38 -4.66 8.91
CA ALA A 360 -2.61 -4.70 8.13
C ALA A 360 -3.35 -6.04 8.26
N ALA A 361 -2.61 -7.16 8.28
CA ALA A 361 -3.18 -8.48 8.53
C ALA A 361 -3.88 -8.55 9.90
N VAL A 362 -3.21 -8.05 10.94
CA VAL A 362 -3.80 -7.98 12.29
C VAL A 362 -5.06 -7.10 12.31
N GLY A 363 -5.00 -5.92 11.70
CA GLY A 363 -6.13 -4.98 11.68
C GLY A 363 -7.35 -5.53 10.93
N ALA A 364 -7.14 -6.15 9.76
CA ALA A 364 -8.20 -6.74 8.97
C ALA A 364 -8.91 -7.88 9.72
N GLN A 365 -8.13 -8.79 10.30
CA GLN A 365 -8.69 -9.91 11.08
C GLN A 365 -9.41 -9.43 12.34
N MET A 366 -8.79 -8.48 13.05
CA MET A 366 -9.36 -7.88 14.27
C MET A 366 -10.74 -7.26 14.01
N GLY A 367 -10.89 -6.48 12.93
CA GLY A 367 -12.16 -5.86 12.58
C GLY A 367 -13.27 -6.88 12.31
N GLY A 368 -12.95 -7.98 11.61
CA GLY A 368 -13.90 -9.06 11.37
C GLY A 368 -14.31 -9.82 12.61
N VAL A 369 -13.33 -10.22 13.44
CA VAL A 369 -13.58 -10.95 14.68
C VAL A 369 -14.38 -10.12 15.68
N LEU A 370 -14.02 -8.85 15.88
CA LEU A 370 -14.76 -7.97 16.80
C LEU A 370 -16.19 -7.74 16.32
N PHE A 371 -16.40 -7.62 15.01
CA PHE A 371 -17.76 -7.49 14.46
C PHE A 371 -18.59 -8.76 14.70
N ASP A 372 -18.07 -9.94 14.41
CA ASP A 372 -18.80 -11.20 14.61
C ASP A 372 -19.12 -11.47 16.07
N LEU A 373 -18.22 -11.08 17.01
CA LEU A 373 -18.41 -11.29 18.45
C LEU A 373 -19.35 -10.26 19.09
N LEU A 374 -19.31 -9.01 18.65
CA LEU A 374 -19.95 -7.88 19.34
C LEU A 374 -21.07 -7.22 18.52
N ALA A 375 -21.29 -7.66 17.27
CA ALA A 375 -22.25 -7.10 16.31
C ALA A 375 -22.12 -5.56 16.15
N THR A 376 -20.90 -5.02 16.33
CA THR A 376 -20.61 -3.59 16.22
C THR A 376 -19.15 -3.36 15.84
N TYR A 377 -18.89 -2.27 15.12
CA TYR A 377 -17.52 -1.81 14.81
C TYR A 377 -16.93 -0.87 15.86
N GLN A 378 -17.67 -0.49 16.88
CA GLN A 378 -17.25 0.52 17.85
C GLN A 378 -15.89 0.17 18.50
N TRP A 379 -15.70 -1.09 18.90
CA TRP A 379 -14.44 -1.55 19.48
C TRP A 379 -13.28 -1.54 18.47
N THR A 380 -13.55 -1.80 17.21
CA THR A 380 -12.54 -1.69 16.14
C THR A 380 -12.01 -0.26 16.05
N TRP A 381 -12.90 0.75 16.12
CA TRP A 381 -12.51 2.16 16.08
C TRP A 381 -11.78 2.60 17.35
N ILE A 382 -12.20 2.12 18.52
CA ILE A 382 -11.52 2.40 19.79
C ILE A 382 -10.09 1.86 19.77
N VAL A 383 -9.89 0.60 19.36
CA VAL A 383 -8.56 0.00 19.26
C VAL A 383 -7.71 0.72 18.23
N ALA A 384 -8.28 1.09 17.08
CA ALA A 384 -7.59 1.87 16.06
C ALA A 384 -7.15 3.25 16.57
N LEU A 385 -8.02 3.96 17.31
CA LEU A 385 -7.68 5.22 17.96
C LEU A 385 -6.51 5.05 18.94
N ILE A 386 -6.61 4.10 19.87
CA ILE A 386 -5.58 3.90 20.91
C ILE A 386 -4.24 3.54 20.27
N THR A 387 -4.25 2.62 19.30
CA THR A 387 -3.01 2.20 18.62
C THR A 387 -2.41 3.33 17.80
N ALA A 388 -3.21 4.17 17.12
CA ALA A 388 -2.71 5.34 16.41
C ALA A 388 -2.07 6.37 17.34
N LEU A 389 -2.67 6.63 18.52
CA LEU A 389 -2.08 7.50 19.53
C LEU A 389 -0.75 6.94 20.04
N LEU A 390 -0.67 5.61 20.25
CA LEU A 390 0.58 4.93 20.62
C LEU A 390 1.66 5.11 19.53
N ALA A 391 1.30 4.98 18.25
CA ALA A 391 2.23 5.22 17.14
C ALA A 391 2.76 6.67 17.17
N GLY A 392 1.92 7.64 17.48
CA GLY A 392 2.31 9.03 17.67
C GLY A 392 3.35 9.20 18.78
N VAL A 393 3.13 8.57 19.93
CA VAL A 393 4.07 8.59 21.07
C VAL A 393 5.41 7.95 20.69
N LEU A 394 5.41 6.79 19.98
CA LEU A 394 6.63 6.16 19.48
C LEU A 394 7.43 7.09 18.56
N CYS A 395 6.74 7.85 17.70
CA CYS A 395 7.40 8.80 16.81
C CYS A 395 8.03 9.97 17.57
N PHE A 396 7.41 10.48 18.62
CA PHE A 396 7.99 11.55 19.45
C PHE A 396 9.25 11.10 20.22
N ALA A 397 9.44 9.81 20.44
CA ALA A 397 10.66 9.27 21.03
C ALA A 397 11.86 9.26 20.05
N ILE A 398 11.63 9.46 18.75
CA ILE A 398 12.72 9.55 17.75
C ILE A 398 13.39 10.92 17.91
N ARG A 399 14.71 10.93 18.01
CA ARG A 399 15.50 12.18 18.04
C ARG A 399 15.72 12.69 16.62
N GLU A 400 15.40 13.97 16.35
CA GLU A 400 15.68 14.57 15.05
C GLU A 400 17.21 14.64 14.82
N ASN A 401 17.67 14.18 13.69
CA ASN A 401 19.06 14.25 13.30
C ASN A 401 19.19 14.44 11.79
N ARG A 402 19.35 15.68 11.34
CA ARG A 402 19.54 16.02 9.92
C ARG A 402 20.95 15.80 9.40
N GLU A 403 21.96 15.74 10.30
CA GLU A 403 23.37 15.77 9.91
C GLU A 403 24.03 14.39 9.77
N ARG A 404 23.46 13.33 10.35
CA ARG A 404 24.09 11.98 10.39
C ARG A 404 23.80 11.06 9.21
N GLY A 405 23.02 11.46 8.23
CA GLY A 405 22.62 10.62 7.10
C GLY A 405 23.75 10.13 6.17
N TRP A 406 25.00 10.47 6.45
CA TRP A 406 26.17 10.15 5.62
C TRP A 406 27.22 9.26 6.29
N LEU A 407 27.07 8.98 7.58
CA LEU A 407 28.05 8.20 8.33
C LEU A 407 27.51 6.80 8.65
N VAL A 408 27.36 5.95 7.63
CA VAL A 408 27.68 4.54 7.84
C VAL A 408 29.21 4.47 7.79
N PRO A 409 29.89 4.00 8.83
CA PRO A 409 31.32 3.79 8.76
C PRO A 409 31.62 2.91 7.54
N ALA A 410 32.37 3.44 6.57
CA ALA A 410 33.16 2.59 5.71
C ALA A 410 34.15 1.94 6.68
N THR A 411 34.09 0.66 6.84
CA THR A 411 34.99 -0.15 7.67
C THR A 411 34.62 -0.26 9.17
N ALA A 412 34.08 -1.34 9.56
CA ALA A 412 34.71 -2.14 10.59
C ALA A 412 34.82 -3.55 10.05
#